data_58be0c65f7a19b79db8e2fa8a5339083
#
_entry.id   58be0c65f7a19b79db8e2fa8a5339083
#
_cell.length_a   1.000
_cell.length_b   1.000
_cell.length_c   1.000
_cell.angle_alpha   90.00
_cell.angle_beta   90.00
_cell.angle_gamma   90.00
#
_symmetry.space_group_name_H-M   'P 1'
#
loop_
_entity.id
_entity.type
_entity.pdbx_description
1 polymer ?
#
loop_
_entity_poly.entity_id
_entity_poly.type
_entity_poly.pdbx_seq_one_letter_code
_entity_poly.pdbx_strand_id
1 'polypeptide(L)'
;MTITSTTVPSPTVSWTTSDRSAVRTPSDDVRAVPAALRSEWIKLTALRANKVILALTAIIGAVIAGVLAATATDPTLTASELFIYPLPLVAMLASVVGILMFTGEAQHGTLALALVARPARWVIVVAKTITAATVGLALGTTGMIAGFAGAALGGVPLGTGSALTSRALWALLYIGLAALIGLGVGMIARHTAGAITGLLMWSFVIESLFAPAIPEGVRHFLPFSAGYRLLDAGPNFEAPVAIADLLGRPQYALIFGGYALISLTIGTLLLYRRDAD
;
A
#
# COMPACT_ATOMS: atom_id res chain seq x y z
N MET A 1 16.66 -54.19 -56.72
CA MET A 1 16.99 -53.62 -55.38
C MET A 1 15.71 -53.07 -54.84
N THR A 2 15.03 -53.88 -54.03
CA THR A 2 13.64 -53.58 -53.55
C THR A 2 13.75 -52.97 -52.18
N ILE A 3 13.35 -51.67 -52.04
CA ILE A 3 13.35 -50.96 -50.74
C ILE A 3 12.05 -51.26 -50.05
N THR A 4 12.10 -52.10 -49.01
CA THR A 4 10.99 -52.36 -48.11
C THR A 4 10.86 -51.18 -47.15
N SER A 5 9.79 -50.39 -47.27
CA SER A 5 9.44 -49.33 -46.35
C SER A 5 8.84 -49.94 -45.05
N THR A 6 9.60 -49.87 -43.97
CA THR A 6 9.12 -50.18 -42.65
C THR A 6 8.32 -49.01 -42.11
N THR A 7 6.99 -49.16 -42.07
CA THR A 7 6.11 -48.22 -41.42
C THR A 7 6.27 -48.32 -39.89
N VAL A 8 6.86 -47.30 -39.29
CA VAL A 8 6.90 -47.16 -37.81
C VAL A 8 5.49 -46.81 -37.34
N PRO A 9 4.89 -47.60 -36.43
CA PRO A 9 3.58 -47.25 -35.89
C PRO A 9 3.71 -45.98 -35.04
N SER A 10 2.96 -44.95 -35.39
CA SER A 10 2.83 -43.74 -34.56
C SER A 10 2.23 -44.10 -33.19
N PRO A 11 2.82 -43.65 -32.08
CA PRO A 11 2.24 -43.88 -30.77
C PRO A 11 0.87 -43.15 -30.69
N THR A 12 -0.20 -43.92 -30.69
CA THR A 12 -1.52 -43.39 -30.33
C THR A 12 -1.52 -43.03 -28.84
N VAL A 13 -1.22 -41.76 -28.55
CA VAL A 13 -1.45 -41.21 -27.21
C VAL A 13 -2.95 -41.15 -27.04
N SER A 14 -3.50 -42.15 -26.36
CA SER A 14 -4.89 -42.13 -25.91
C SER A 14 -4.99 -41.08 -24.78
N TRP A 15 -5.41 -39.88 -25.15
CA TRP A 15 -5.85 -38.89 -24.15
C TRP A 15 -7.12 -39.47 -23.51
N THR A 16 -6.96 -40.15 -22.38
CA THR A 16 -8.09 -40.49 -21.55
C THR A 16 -8.63 -39.17 -21.01
N THR A 17 -9.80 -38.77 -21.51
CA THR A 17 -10.63 -37.64 -21.04
C THR A 17 -11.16 -37.89 -19.62
N SER A 18 -10.40 -38.55 -18.77
CA SER A 18 -10.73 -38.92 -17.41
C SER A 18 -10.34 -37.88 -16.38
N ASP A 19 -9.94 -36.68 -16.79
CA ASP A 19 -9.83 -35.57 -15.84
C ASP A 19 -10.90 -34.53 -16.18
N ARG A 20 -12.14 -34.96 -15.97
CA ARG A 20 -13.27 -34.06 -15.82
C ARG A 20 -12.84 -33.07 -14.75
N SER A 21 -12.73 -31.80 -15.11
CA SER A 21 -12.70 -30.66 -14.23
C SER A 21 -13.47 -30.97 -12.96
N ALA A 22 -12.76 -31.37 -11.91
CA ALA A 22 -13.35 -31.51 -10.59
C ALA A 22 -14.06 -30.19 -10.31
N VAL A 23 -15.37 -30.21 -10.14
CA VAL A 23 -16.16 -29.02 -9.86
C VAL A 23 -15.58 -28.42 -8.59
N ARG A 24 -14.78 -27.34 -8.76
CA ARG A 24 -14.14 -26.65 -7.65
C ARG A 24 -15.24 -26.15 -6.72
N THR A 25 -15.15 -26.53 -5.47
CA THR A 25 -16.07 -26.05 -4.45
C THR A 25 -15.55 -24.73 -3.87
N PRO A 26 -16.41 -23.85 -3.33
CA PRO A 26 -15.98 -22.63 -2.64
C PRO A 26 -14.96 -22.90 -1.51
N SER A 27 -15.01 -24.08 -0.90
CA SER A 27 -14.05 -24.52 0.12
C SER A 27 -12.63 -24.71 -0.43
N ASP A 28 -12.49 -25.12 -1.70
CA ASP A 28 -11.19 -25.29 -2.35
C ASP A 28 -10.54 -23.92 -2.61
N ASP A 29 -11.33 -22.91 -2.93
CA ASP A 29 -10.86 -21.54 -3.12
C ASP A 29 -10.37 -20.93 -1.81
N VAL A 30 -11.06 -21.14 -0.69
CA VAL A 30 -10.62 -20.66 0.63
C VAL A 30 -9.29 -21.31 1.03
N ARG A 31 -9.14 -22.62 0.79
CA ARG A 31 -7.88 -23.36 1.03
C ARG A 31 -6.73 -22.87 0.13
N ALA A 32 -7.03 -22.21 -0.98
CA ALA A 32 -6.03 -21.66 -1.87
C ALA A 32 -5.45 -20.31 -1.39
N VAL A 33 -6.11 -19.59 -0.47
CA VAL A 33 -5.66 -18.29 0.05
C VAL A 33 -4.27 -18.35 0.67
N PRO A 34 -3.90 -19.29 1.55
CA PRO A 34 -2.56 -19.39 2.12
C PRO A 34 -1.47 -19.57 1.07
N ALA A 35 -1.73 -20.38 0.05
CA ALA A 35 -0.78 -20.58 -1.05
C ALA A 35 -0.64 -19.33 -1.93
N ALA A 36 -1.71 -18.55 -2.12
CA ALA A 36 -1.67 -17.26 -2.80
C ALA A 36 -0.85 -16.24 -1.99
N LEU A 37 -1.08 -16.13 -0.69
CA LEU A 37 -0.31 -15.27 0.21
C LEU A 37 1.18 -15.63 0.21
N ARG A 38 1.51 -16.92 0.28
CA ARG A 38 2.90 -17.38 0.19
C ARG A 38 3.55 -16.96 -1.13
N SER A 39 2.84 -17.06 -2.24
CA SER A 39 3.31 -16.61 -3.54
C SER A 39 3.60 -15.11 -3.58
N GLU A 40 2.68 -14.29 -3.06
CA GLU A 40 2.88 -12.83 -2.96
C GLU A 40 4.06 -12.48 -2.05
N TRP A 41 4.19 -13.17 -0.92
CA TRP A 41 5.31 -12.97 0.01
C TRP A 41 6.68 -13.27 -0.61
N ILE A 42 6.79 -14.37 -1.36
CA ILE A 42 8.02 -14.72 -2.08
C ILE A 42 8.37 -13.64 -3.10
N LYS A 43 7.40 -13.13 -3.86
CA LYS A 43 7.63 -12.02 -4.81
C LYS A 43 8.17 -10.78 -4.11
N LEU A 44 7.59 -10.40 -2.96
CA LEU A 44 8.03 -9.24 -2.20
C LEU A 44 9.47 -9.35 -1.70
N THR A 45 9.84 -10.50 -1.16
CA THR A 45 11.18 -10.71 -0.60
C THR A 45 12.26 -10.90 -1.66
N ALA A 46 11.89 -11.44 -2.83
CA ALA A 46 12.80 -11.66 -3.95
C ALA A 46 13.16 -10.36 -4.70
N LEU A 47 12.26 -9.37 -4.73
CA LEU A 47 12.47 -8.14 -5.48
C LEU A 47 13.45 -7.20 -4.76
N ARG A 48 14.56 -6.86 -5.44
CA ARG A 48 15.55 -5.88 -4.95
C ARG A 48 14.94 -4.51 -4.70
N ALA A 49 13.97 -4.11 -5.52
CA ALA A 49 13.24 -2.85 -5.41
C ALA A 49 12.61 -2.66 -4.01
N ASN A 50 12.02 -3.72 -3.45
CA ASN A 50 11.39 -3.63 -2.12
C ASN A 50 12.41 -3.40 -1.01
N LYS A 51 13.60 -3.98 -1.12
CA LYS A 51 14.71 -3.74 -0.18
C LYS A 51 15.21 -2.31 -0.28
N VAL A 52 15.29 -1.76 -1.49
CA VAL A 52 15.68 -0.35 -1.73
C VAL A 52 14.62 0.58 -1.14
N ILE A 53 13.33 0.31 -1.34
CA ILE A 53 12.25 1.13 -0.76
C ILE A 53 12.28 1.07 0.77
N LEU A 54 12.53 -0.10 1.36
CA LEU A 54 12.64 -0.24 2.81
C LEU A 54 13.83 0.57 3.35
N ALA A 55 14.99 0.50 2.69
CA ALA A 55 16.17 1.28 3.05
C ALA A 55 15.91 2.78 2.89
N LEU A 56 15.28 3.20 1.79
CA LEU A 56 14.89 4.59 1.56
C LEU A 56 13.93 5.10 2.63
N THR A 57 12.96 4.29 3.04
CA THR A 57 12.04 4.59 4.14
C THR A 57 12.78 4.83 5.45
N ALA A 58 13.76 3.99 5.78
CA ALA A 58 14.58 4.16 6.97
C ALA A 58 15.42 5.46 6.89
N ILE A 59 16.04 5.73 5.74
CA ILE A 59 16.83 6.95 5.53
C ILE A 59 15.95 8.20 5.66
N ILE A 60 14.80 8.23 5.01
CA ILE A 60 13.84 9.34 5.08
C ILE A 60 13.39 9.55 6.53
N GLY A 61 13.02 8.47 7.24
CA GLY A 61 12.65 8.54 8.64
C GLY A 61 13.73 9.16 9.51
N ALA A 62 14.95 8.61 9.45
CA ALA A 62 16.06 9.04 10.28
C ALA A 62 16.51 10.45 9.97
N VAL A 63 16.68 10.79 8.68
CA VAL A 63 17.22 12.09 8.26
C VAL A 63 16.25 13.22 8.58
N ILE A 64 14.97 13.07 8.22
CA ILE A 64 14.00 14.17 8.44
C ILE A 64 13.82 14.41 9.94
N ALA A 65 13.55 13.37 10.73
CA ALA A 65 13.35 13.54 12.15
C ALA A 65 14.63 13.97 12.87
N GLY A 66 15.79 13.48 12.43
CA GLY A 66 17.10 13.88 12.98
C GLY A 66 17.45 15.34 12.70
N VAL A 67 17.24 15.81 11.46
CA VAL A 67 17.46 17.23 11.11
C VAL A 67 16.50 18.14 11.89
N LEU A 68 15.22 17.77 11.98
CA LEU A 68 14.25 18.53 12.76
C LEU A 68 14.66 18.62 14.24
N ALA A 69 15.12 17.52 14.83
CA ALA A 69 15.60 17.48 16.20
C ALA A 69 16.87 18.35 16.39
N ALA A 70 17.83 18.25 15.48
CA ALA A 70 19.09 19.01 15.55
C ALA A 70 18.91 20.52 15.35
N THR A 71 17.85 20.94 14.67
CA THR A 71 17.51 22.35 14.43
C THR A 71 16.39 22.87 15.31
N ALA A 72 15.87 22.03 16.20
CA ALA A 72 14.79 22.42 17.14
C ALA A 72 15.29 23.49 18.10
N THR A 73 14.58 24.60 18.17
CA THR A 73 14.83 25.69 19.13
C THR A 73 13.98 25.57 20.37
N ASP A 74 12.90 24.78 20.32
CA ASP A 74 12.00 24.53 21.42
C ASP A 74 12.52 23.36 22.28
N PRO A 75 12.93 23.61 23.53
CA PRO A 75 13.47 22.58 24.42
C PRO A 75 12.44 21.58 24.91
N THR A 76 11.14 21.81 24.65
CA THR A 76 10.04 20.92 25.05
C THR A 76 9.78 19.81 24.05
N LEU A 77 10.30 19.93 22.82
CA LEU A 77 10.11 18.91 21.79
C LEU A 77 10.80 17.62 22.15
N THR A 78 10.12 16.52 21.84
CA THR A 78 10.57 15.16 22.16
C THR A 78 10.66 14.28 20.91
N ALA A 79 11.49 13.23 20.96
CA ALA A 79 11.55 12.25 19.88
C ALA A 79 10.19 11.58 19.61
N SER A 80 9.36 11.43 20.66
CA SER A 80 7.98 10.90 20.55
C SER A 80 7.00 11.86 19.85
N GLU A 81 7.41 13.05 19.51
CA GLU A 81 6.67 14.02 18.69
C GLU A 81 7.26 14.16 17.30
N LEU A 82 8.59 14.13 17.18
CA LEU A 82 9.26 14.37 15.92
C LEU A 82 9.24 13.18 14.95
N PHE A 83 9.10 11.93 15.44
CA PHE A 83 9.12 10.74 14.59
C PHE A 83 7.95 10.66 13.59
N ILE A 84 6.89 11.42 13.79
CA ILE A 84 5.71 11.43 12.91
C ILE A 84 5.89 12.28 11.65
N TYR A 85 6.77 13.28 11.65
CA TYR A 85 6.94 14.21 10.53
C TYR A 85 7.38 13.57 9.20
N PRO A 86 8.25 12.54 9.16
CA PRO A 86 8.58 11.84 7.92
C PRO A 86 7.47 10.92 7.41
N LEU A 87 6.48 10.55 8.24
CA LEU A 87 5.51 9.50 7.92
C LEU A 87 4.59 9.79 6.73
N PRO A 88 4.26 11.04 6.39
CA PRO A 88 3.54 11.33 5.16
C PRO A 88 4.29 10.88 3.90
N LEU A 89 5.62 11.07 3.85
CA LEU A 89 6.44 10.57 2.75
C LEU A 89 6.52 9.04 2.76
N VAL A 90 6.60 8.44 3.94
CA VAL A 90 6.55 6.98 4.09
C VAL A 90 5.22 6.42 3.58
N ALA A 91 4.10 7.08 3.85
CA ALA A 91 2.79 6.70 3.34
C ALA A 91 2.72 6.79 1.80
N MET A 92 3.35 7.81 1.20
CA MET A 92 3.47 7.90 -0.25
C MET A 92 4.29 6.73 -0.83
N LEU A 93 5.41 6.38 -0.21
CA LEU A 93 6.18 5.19 -0.61
C LEU A 93 5.36 3.91 -0.47
N ALA A 94 4.61 3.75 0.61
CA ALA A 94 3.72 2.62 0.82
C ALA A 94 2.63 2.54 -0.26
N SER A 95 2.05 3.68 -0.65
CA SER A 95 1.08 3.76 -1.75
C SER A 95 1.71 3.38 -3.09
N VAL A 96 2.94 3.83 -3.36
CA VAL A 96 3.69 3.47 -4.58
C VAL A 96 3.94 1.96 -4.63
N VAL A 97 4.33 1.34 -3.51
CA VAL A 97 4.47 -0.12 -3.45
C VAL A 97 3.14 -0.82 -3.71
N GLY A 98 2.04 -0.33 -3.13
CA GLY A 98 0.69 -0.84 -3.40
C GLY A 98 0.34 -0.79 -4.89
N ILE A 99 0.63 0.33 -5.57
CA ILE A 99 0.45 0.47 -7.02
C ILE A 99 1.28 -0.60 -7.77
N LEU A 100 2.58 -0.68 -7.46
CA LEU A 100 3.51 -1.58 -8.14
C LEU A 100 3.13 -3.06 -8.01
N MET A 101 2.55 -3.46 -6.87
CA MET A 101 2.11 -4.84 -6.62
C MET A 101 1.06 -5.33 -7.61
N PHE A 102 0.29 -4.44 -8.19
CA PHE A 102 -0.70 -4.80 -9.21
C PHE A 102 -0.23 -4.43 -10.62
N THR A 103 0.19 -3.17 -10.81
CA THR A 103 0.53 -2.67 -12.15
C THR A 103 1.73 -3.37 -12.74
N GLY A 104 2.69 -3.80 -11.91
CA GLY A 104 3.83 -4.59 -12.36
C GLY A 104 3.40 -5.90 -13.03
N GLU A 105 2.45 -6.62 -12.43
CA GLU A 105 1.94 -7.85 -13.03
C GLU A 105 1.07 -7.60 -14.27
N ALA A 106 0.26 -6.54 -14.22
CA ALA A 106 -0.61 -6.18 -15.33
C ALA A 106 0.19 -5.80 -16.59
N GLN A 107 1.27 -5.01 -16.44
CA GLN A 107 2.11 -4.56 -17.55
C GLN A 107 2.99 -5.67 -18.15
N HIS A 108 3.43 -6.63 -17.33
CA HIS A 108 4.28 -7.73 -17.79
C HIS A 108 3.48 -8.98 -18.22
N GLY A 109 2.14 -8.91 -18.25
CA GLY A 109 1.30 -10.04 -18.67
C GLY A 109 1.23 -11.20 -17.68
N THR A 110 1.91 -11.12 -16.54
CA THR A 110 1.93 -12.19 -15.53
C THR A 110 0.61 -12.31 -14.79
N LEU A 111 -0.21 -11.26 -14.80
CA LEU A 111 -1.56 -11.27 -14.23
C LEU A 111 -2.46 -12.29 -14.98
N ALA A 112 -2.38 -12.34 -16.30
CA ALA A 112 -3.15 -13.30 -17.10
C ALA A 112 -2.80 -14.75 -16.73
N LEU A 113 -1.52 -15.05 -16.56
CA LEU A 113 -1.07 -16.38 -16.11
C LEU A 113 -1.58 -16.72 -14.72
N ALA A 114 -1.61 -15.74 -13.81
CA ALA A 114 -2.14 -15.93 -12.45
C ALA A 114 -3.65 -16.21 -12.48
N LEU A 115 -4.41 -15.54 -13.35
CA LEU A 115 -5.85 -15.73 -13.53
C LEU A 115 -6.20 -17.08 -14.17
N VAL A 116 -5.38 -17.55 -15.15
CA VAL A 116 -5.54 -18.89 -15.73
C VAL A 116 -5.24 -19.97 -14.69
N ALA A 117 -4.17 -19.80 -13.92
CA ALA A 117 -3.82 -20.76 -12.87
C ALA A 117 -4.87 -20.81 -11.75
N ARG A 118 -5.53 -19.68 -11.50
CA ARG A 118 -6.55 -19.53 -10.43
C ARG A 118 -7.74 -18.70 -10.92
N PRO A 119 -8.81 -19.32 -11.40
CA PRO A 119 -10.00 -18.62 -11.89
C PRO A 119 -10.77 -17.89 -10.78
N ALA A 120 -10.56 -18.24 -9.51
CA ALA A 120 -11.14 -17.52 -8.35
C ALA A 120 -10.42 -16.18 -8.14
N ARG A 121 -10.83 -15.14 -8.87
CA ARG A 121 -10.23 -13.78 -8.86
C ARG A 121 -10.21 -13.16 -7.47
N TRP A 122 -11.23 -13.42 -6.65
CA TRP A 122 -11.31 -12.90 -5.29
C TRP A 122 -10.14 -13.35 -4.41
N VAL A 123 -9.62 -14.58 -4.61
CA VAL A 123 -8.46 -15.10 -3.87
C VAL A 123 -7.21 -14.26 -4.14
N ILE A 124 -7.02 -13.85 -5.41
CA ILE A 124 -5.90 -12.98 -5.80
C ILE A 124 -6.04 -11.60 -5.16
N VAL A 125 -7.25 -11.02 -5.21
CA VAL A 125 -7.51 -9.70 -4.61
C VAL A 125 -7.28 -9.74 -3.11
N VAL A 126 -7.82 -10.73 -2.40
CA VAL A 126 -7.63 -10.87 -0.94
C VAL A 126 -6.15 -11.05 -0.60
N ALA A 127 -5.43 -11.92 -1.33
CA ALA A 127 -4.00 -12.13 -1.10
C ALA A 127 -3.22 -10.82 -1.30
N LYS A 128 -3.47 -10.07 -2.37
CA LYS A 128 -2.80 -8.78 -2.62
C LYS A 128 -3.17 -7.72 -1.58
N THR A 129 -4.42 -7.66 -1.15
CA THR A 129 -4.87 -6.72 -0.11
C THR A 129 -4.16 -6.98 1.22
N ILE A 130 -4.12 -8.24 1.68
CA ILE A 130 -3.43 -8.60 2.91
C ILE A 130 -1.93 -8.30 2.78
N THR A 131 -1.33 -8.64 1.65
CA THR A 131 0.10 -8.42 1.41
C THR A 131 0.42 -6.93 1.35
N ALA A 132 -0.40 -6.10 0.68
CA ALA A 132 -0.21 -4.66 0.64
C ALA A 132 -0.34 -4.02 2.03
N ALA A 133 -1.33 -4.43 2.82
CA ALA A 133 -1.46 -3.98 4.22
C ALA A 133 -0.21 -4.34 5.03
N THR A 134 0.28 -5.59 4.93
CA THR A 134 1.48 -6.05 5.64
C THR A 134 2.73 -5.25 5.24
N VAL A 135 2.89 -4.95 3.95
CA VAL A 135 4.00 -4.10 3.46
C VAL A 135 3.86 -2.68 3.99
N GLY A 136 2.66 -2.11 3.95
CA GLY A 136 2.40 -0.79 4.54
C GLY A 136 2.78 -0.74 6.02
N LEU A 137 2.39 -1.76 6.80
CA LEU A 137 2.76 -1.87 8.21
C LEU A 137 4.28 -2.02 8.40
N ALA A 138 4.96 -2.80 7.56
CA ALA A 138 6.41 -2.98 7.62
C ALA A 138 7.15 -1.66 7.32
N LEU A 139 6.74 -0.93 6.27
CA LEU A 139 7.29 0.38 5.93
C LEU A 139 6.99 1.41 7.03
N GLY A 140 5.78 1.41 7.56
CA GLY A 140 5.39 2.27 8.67
C GLY A 140 6.24 2.03 9.92
N THR A 141 6.39 0.78 10.33
CA THR A 141 7.24 0.39 11.47
C THR A 141 8.69 0.80 11.25
N THR A 142 9.24 0.55 10.06
CA THR A 142 10.61 0.96 9.70
C THR A 142 10.78 2.47 9.75
N GLY A 143 9.87 3.22 9.14
CA GLY A 143 9.90 4.69 9.13
C GLY A 143 9.79 5.29 10.54
N MET A 144 8.93 4.73 11.39
CA MET A 144 8.77 5.16 12.78
C MET A 144 10.00 4.87 13.62
N ILE A 145 10.55 3.65 13.56
CA ILE A 145 11.76 3.28 14.31
C ILE A 145 12.92 4.17 13.87
N ALA A 146 13.12 4.33 12.58
CA ALA A 146 14.18 5.16 12.04
C ALA A 146 13.97 6.65 12.37
N GLY A 147 12.74 7.15 12.30
CA GLY A 147 12.39 8.52 12.68
C GLY A 147 12.64 8.79 14.17
N PHE A 148 12.20 7.88 15.03
CA PHE A 148 12.45 7.99 16.47
C PHE A 148 13.95 7.94 16.79
N ALA A 149 14.71 7.02 16.18
CA ALA A 149 16.15 6.93 16.35
C ALA A 149 16.86 8.20 15.83
N GLY A 150 16.44 8.71 14.66
CA GLY A 150 16.99 9.95 14.09
C GLY A 150 16.76 11.15 15.00
N ALA A 151 15.55 11.31 15.53
CA ALA A 151 15.23 12.38 16.47
C ALA A 151 16.05 12.27 17.78
N ALA A 152 16.15 11.06 18.34
CA ALA A 152 16.95 10.82 19.54
C ALA A 152 18.45 11.16 19.31
N LEU A 153 19.00 10.79 18.16
CA LEU A 153 20.38 11.15 17.77
C LEU A 153 20.55 12.65 17.52
N GLY A 154 19.48 13.36 17.14
CA GLY A 154 19.44 14.81 16.98
C GLY A 154 19.50 15.58 18.30
N GLY A 155 19.45 14.89 19.46
CA GLY A 155 19.70 15.45 20.78
C GLY A 155 18.46 15.87 21.56
N VAL A 156 17.24 15.55 21.10
CA VAL A 156 16.02 15.83 21.85
C VAL A 156 15.70 14.69 22.84
N PRO A 157 15.00 15.00 23.96
CA PRO A 157 14.55 14.00 24.93
C PRO A 157 13.66 12.93 24.29
N LEU A 158 13.66 11.71 24.82
CA LEU A 158 12.90 10.59 24.24
C LEU A 158 11.37 10.77 24.34
N GLY A 159 10.89 11.47 25.36
CA GLY A 159 9.46 11.68 25.60
C GLY A 159 8.80 10.57 26.43
N THR A 160 7.47 10.64 26.60
CA THR A 160 6.69 9.71 27.43
C THR A 160 6.07 8.57 26.61
N GLY A 161 6.09 7.34 27.16
CA GLY A 161 5.67 6.13 26.43
C GLY A 161 4.17 6.05 26.11
N SER A 162 3.29 6.64 26.92
CA SER A 162 1.82 6.56 26.71
C SER A 162 1.35 7.27 25.43
N ALA A 163 1.87 8.48 25.19
CA ALA A 163 1.60 9.23 23.97
C ALA A 163 2.19 8.56 22.72
N LEU A 164 3.38 7.95 22.85
CA LEU A 164 4.06 7.26 21.78
C LEU A 164 3.22 6.10 21.24
N THR A 165 2.65 5.25 22.12
CA THR A 165 1.86 4.08 21.69
C THR A 165 0.63 4.50 20.88
N SER A 166 -0.11 5.49 21.35
CA SER A 166 -1.29 5.99 20.63
C SER A 166 -0.93 6.55 19.26
N ARG A 167 0.10 7.42 19.19
CA ARG A 167 0.59 7.99 17.92
C ARG A 167 1.07 6.92 16.95
N ALA A 168 1.81 5.92 17.45
CA ALA A 168 2.31 4.82 16.63
C ALA A 168 1.19 3.98 16.00
N LEU A 169 0.14 3.66 16.77
CA LEU A 169 -1.00 2.89 16.25
C LEU A 169 -1.75 3.63 15.15
N TRP A 170 -2.02 4.92 15.32
CA TRP A 170 -2.66 5.73 14.29
C TRP A 170 -1.79 5.92 13.06
N ALA A 171 -0.48 6.07 13.24
CA ALA A 171 0.48 6.16 12.15
C ALA A 171 0.56 4.86 11.35
N LEU A 172 0.58 3.69 12.00
CA LEU A 172 0.52 2.39 11.33
C LEU A 172 -0.76 2.20 10.53
N LEU A 173 -1.90 2.59 11.11
CA LEU A 173 -3.19 2.56 10.41
C LEU A 173 -3.16 3.46 9.17
N TYR A 174 -2.65 4.68 9.29
CA TYR A 174 -2.50 5.63 8.18
C TYR A 174 -1.67 5.04 7.03
N ILE A 175 -0.48 4.51 7.33
CA ILE A 175 0.43 3.98 6.31
C ILE A 175 -0.11 2.69 5.69
N GLY A 176 -0.73 1.83 6.51
CA GLY A 176 -1.40 0.62 6.02
C GLY A 176 -2.55 0.94 5.05
N LEU A 177 -3.39 1.90 5.40
CA LEU A 177 -4.49 2.36 4.52
C LEU A 177 -3.96 3.04 3.25
N ALA A 178 -2.87 3.81 3.34
CA ALA A 178 -2.22 4.42 2.17
C ALA A 178 -1.73 3.36 1.17
N ALA A 179 -1.14 2.26 1.66
CA ALA A 179 -0.74 1.13 0.81
C ALA A 179 -1.95 0.50 0.10
N LEU A 180 -3.08 0.38 0.80
CA LEU A 180 -4.33 -0.15 0.22
C LEU A 180 -4.94 0.79 -0.82
N ILE A 181 -4.91 2.10 -0.60
CA ILE A 181 -5.31 3.10 -1.60
C ILE A 181 -4.43 2.95 -2.84
N GLY A 182 -3.11 2.83 -2.65
CA GLY A 182 -2.18 2.60 -3.74
C GLY A 182 -2.50 1.34 -4.55
N LEU A 183 -2.77 0.21 -3.87
CA LEU A 183 -3.19 -1.02 -4.54
C LEU A 183 -4.47 -0.81 -5.36
N GLY A 184 -5.50 -0.17 -4.78
CA GLY A 184 -6.76 0.12 -5.45
C GLY A 184 -6.57 1.01 -6.69
N VAL A 185 -5.79 2.09 -6.57
CA VAL A 185 -5.43 2.99 -7.68
C VAL A 185 -4.68 2.23 -8.78
N GLY A 186 -3.73 1.35 -8.39
CA GLY A 186 -3.03 0.47 -9.33
C GLY A 186 -3.95 -0.46 -10.10
N MET A 187 -4.95 -1.05 -9.43
CA MET A 187 -5.97 -1.90 -10.06
C MET A 187 -6.86 -1.14 -11.04
N ILE A 188 -7.18 0.13 -10.73
CA ILE A 188 -8.00 1.00 -11.59
C ILE A 188 -7.22 1.42 -12.84
N ALA A 189 -6.00 1.92 -12.66
CA ALA A 189 -5.20 2.54 -13.72
C ALA A 189 -4.52 1.50 -14.62
N ARG A 190 -4.08 0.35 -14.10
CA ARG A 190 -3.30 -0.70 -14.79
C ARG A 190 -2.02 -0.21 -15.47
N HIS A 191 -1.66 1.03 -15.25
CA HIS A 191 -0.48 1.68 -15.81
C HIS A 191 0.34 2.33 -14.71
N THR A 192 1.57 1.87 -14.51
CA THR A 192 2.40 2.24 -13.34
C THR A 192 2.67 3.74 -13.27
N ALA A 193 3.18 4.33 -14.36
CA ALA A 193 3.53 5.74 -14.37
C ALA A 193 2.28 6.63 -14.15
N GLY A 194 1.16 6.33 -14.82
CA GLY A 194 -0.08 7.06 -14.65
C GLY A 194 -0.66 6.97 -13.24
N ALA A 195 -0.62 5.80 -12.62
CA ALA A 195 -1.09 5.58 -11.26
C ALA A 195 -0.26 6.36 -10.24
N ILE A 196 1.07 6.27 -10.34
CA ILE A 196 1.99 6.97 -9.43
C ILE A 196 1.85 8.49 -9.61
N THR A 197 1.93 8.98 -10.85
CA THR A 197 1.82 10.41 -11.14
C THR A 197 0.47 10.97 -10.70
N GLY A 198 -0.62 10.25 -10.98
CA GLY A 198 -1.96 10.68 -10.57
C GLY A 198 -2.11 10.76 -9.06
N LEU A 199 -1.62 9.77 -8.32
CA LEU A 199 -1.68 9.74 -6.86
C LEU A 199 -0.83 10.86 -6.24
N LEU A 200 0.42 11.04 -6.71
CA LEU A 200 1.31 12.08 -6.21
C LEU A 200 0.79 13.48 -6.58
N MET A 201 0.30 13.67 -7.80
CA MET A 201 -0.30 14.93 -8.23
C MET A 201 -1.52 15.27 -7.37
N TRP A 202 -2.38 14.30 -7.09
CA TRP A 202 -3.52 14.52 -6.20
C TRP A 202 -3.07 14.97 -4.82
N SER A 203 -2.16 14.22 -4.18
CA SER A 203 -1.73 14.47 -2.81
C SER A 203 -0.95 15.78 -2.67
N PHE A 204 0.06 16.02 -3.52
CA PHE A 204 0.95 17.17 -3.37
C PHE A 204 0.49 18.42 -4.09
N VAL A 205 -0.25 18.28 -5.20
CA VAL A 205 -0.68 19.45 -5.98
C VAL A 205 -2.14 19.79 -5.68
N ILE A 206 -3.04 18.84 -5.89
CA ILE A 206 -4.47 19.13 -5.79
C ILE A 206 -4.84 19.45 -4.34
N GLU A 207 -4.52 18.59 -3.39
CA GLU A 207 -4.89 18.83 -1.99
C GLU A 207 -4.09 19.99 -1.38
N SER A 208 -2.79 20.14 -1.67
CA SER A 208 -2.00 21.21 -1.05
C SER A 208 -2.28 22.58 -1.67
N LEU A 209 -2.39 22.65 -3.00
CA LEU A 209 -2.55 23.95 -3.69
C LEU A 209 -3.97 24.46 -3.64
N PHE A 210 -4.97 23.57 -3.79
CA PHE A 210 -6.37 23.96 -3.82
C PHE A 210 -7.05 23.88 -2.44
N ALA A 211 -6.43 23.27 -1.42
CA ALA A 211 -6.98 23.24 -0.08
C ALA A 211 -7.40 24.62 0.46
N PRO A 212 -6.64 25.71 0.27
CA PRO A 212 -7.06 27.04 0.74
C PRO A 212 -8.33 27.57 0.05
N ALA A 213 -8.60 27.14 -1.18
CA ALA A 213 -9.79 27.56 -1.96
C ALA A 213 -11.02 26.68 -1.64
N ILE A 214 -10.85 25.54 -0.98
CA ILE A 214 -11.94 24.62 -0.62
C ILE A 214 -12.54 25.06 0.71
N PRO A 215 -13.88 25.16 0.83
CA PRO A 215 -14.53 25.44 2.10
C PRO A 215 -14.09 24.45 3.19
N GLU A 216 -13.84 24.94 4.40
CA GLU A 216 -13.29 24.14 5.52
C GLU A 216 -14.10 22.87 5.80
N GLY A 217 -15.43 22.97 5.75
CA GLY A 217 -16.30 21.80 5.95
C GLY A 217 -16.13 20.69 4.92
N VAL A 218 -15.58 20.97 3.74
CA VAL A 218 -15.31 19.97 2.68
C VAL A 218 -13.88 19.45 2.76
N ARG A 219 -12.94 20.30 3.20
CA ARG A 219 -11.51 19.95 3.30
C ARG A 219 -11.26 18.73 4.18
N HIS A 220 -12.04 18.54 5.24
CA HIS A 220 -11.95 17.38 6.13
C HIS A 220 -12.22 16.04 5.43
N PHE A 221 -12.93 16.06 4.31
CA PHE A 221 -13.25 14.86 3.54
C PHE A 221 -12.22 14.54 2.45
N LEU A 222 -11.23 15.38 2.22
CA LEU A 222 -10.18 15.09 1.26
C LEU A 222 -9.31 13.91 1.75
N PRO A 223 -8.96 12.93 0.88
CA PRO A 223 -8.34 11.69 1.30
C PRO A 223 -7.04 11.88 2.08
N PHE A 224 -6.07 12.61 1.52
CA PHE A 224 -4.77 12.76 2.20
C PHE A 224 -4.84 13.75 3.35
N SER A 225 -5.68 14.78 3.27
CA SER A 225 -5.96 15.68 4.38
C SER A 225 -6.52 14.91 5.59
N ALA A 226 -7.51 14.03 5.38
CA ALA A 226 -8.03 13.15 6.43
C ALA A 226 -6.95 12.19 6.98
N GLY A 227 -6.10 11.65 6.09
CA GLY A 227 -4.98 10.81 6.49
C GLY A 227 -3.98 11.53 7.40
N TYR A 228 -3.60 12.76 7.08
CA TYR A 228 -2.69 13.57 7.90
C TYR A 228 -3.24 13.83 9.31
N ARG A 229 -4.55 13.99 9.46
CA ARG A 229 -5.18 14.18 10.77
C ARG A 229 -5.03 12.97 11.71
N LEU A 230 -4.72 11.80 11.19
CA LEU A 230 -4.42 10.62 12.01
C LEU A 230 -3.08 10.75 12.75
N LEU A 231 -2.13 11.50 12.18
CA LEU A 231 -0.78 11.64 12.75
C LEU A 231 -0.74 12.59 13.94
N ASP A 232 -1.74 13.48 14.09
CA ASP A 232 -1.71 14.55 15.12
C ASP A 232 -0.36 15.30 15.11
N ALA A 233 0.12 15.57 13.89
CA ALA A 233 1.24 16.47 13.70
C ALA A 233 0.77 17.88 14.06
N GLY A 234 1.38 18.48 15.07
CA GLY A 234 0.96 19.76 15.64
C GLY A 234 0.84 20.91 14.63
N PRO A 235 0.45 22.10 15.11
CA PRO A 235 0.01 23.23 14.25
C PRO A 235 1.02 23.72 13.22
N ASN A 236 2.28 23.33 13.32
CA ASN A 236 3.34 23.75 12.39
C ASN A 236 3.27 23.06 11.01
N PHE A 237 2.49 22.01 10.87
CA PHE A 237 2.29 21.30 9.58
C PHE A 237 0.97 21.64 8.92
N GLU A 238 0.14 22.40 9.58
CA GLU A 238 -1.17 22.81 9.11
C GLU A 238 -1.16 24.31 8.79
N ALA A 239 -1.80 24.67 7.69
CA ALA A 239 -2.29 26.02 7.53
C ALA A 239 -3.09 26.40 8.80
N PRO A 240 -3.03 27.64 9.27
CA PRO A 240 -3.63 28.06 10.53
C PRO A 240 -5.11 27.69 10.54
N VAL A 241 -5.47 26.64 11.24
CA VAL A 241 -6.85 26.21 11.41
C VAL A 241 -7.28 26.57 12.83
N ALA A 242 -7.86 27.75 12.92
CA ALA A 242 -8.57 28.22 14.10
C ALA A 242 -10.03 27.71 14.07
N ILE A 243 -10.24 26.40 13.87
CA ILE A 243 -11.56 25.80 14.03
C ILE A 243 -11.39 24.53 14.84
N ALA A 244 -12.14 24.45 15.93
CA ALA A 244 -12.28 23.26 16.75
C ALA A 244 -12.46 22.05 15.84
N ASP A 245 -11.62 21.02 16.02
CA ASP A 245 -11.70 19.76 15.29
C ASP A 245 -13.12 19.22 15.40
N LEU A 246 -13.92 19.38 14.36
CA LEU A 246 -15.29 18.88 14.30
C LEU A 246 -15.34 17.36 14.31
N LEU A 247 -14.21 16.70 13.95
CA LEU A 247 -14.11 15.26 13.87
C LEU A 247 -12.93 14.77 14.70
N GLY A 248 -13.11 13.66 15.40
CA GLY A 248 -12.03 12.98 16.11
C GLY A 248 -11.22 12.06 15.16
N ARG A 249 -10.07 11.57 15.62
CA ARG A 249 -9.23 10.62 14.88
C ARG A 249 -9.98 9.39 14.34
N PRO A 250 -10.93 8.75 15.10
CA PRO A 250 -11.68 7.62 14.55
C PRO A 250 -12.51 7.97 13.32
N GLN A 251 -13.10 9.18 13.26
CA GLN A 251 -13.88 9.63 12.11
C GLN A 251 -12.97 9.86 10.89
N TYR A 252 -11.79 10.44 11.08
CA TYR A 252 -10.80 10.58 10.02
C TYR A 252 -10.30 9.22 9.52
N ALA A 253 -10.14 8.23 10.40
CA ALA A 253 -9.80 6.87 10.02
C ALA A 253 -10.90 6.22 9.17
N LEU A 254 -12.17 6.46 9.48
CA LEU A 254 -13.30 6.00 8.67
C LEU A 254 -13.33 6.67 7.29
N ILE A 255 -13.06 7.97 7.20
CA ILE A 255 -13.00 8.68 5.93
C ILE A 255 -11.86 8.12 5.06
N PHE A 256 -10.64 8.06 5.62
CA PHE A 256 -9.48 7.57 4.87
C PHE A 256 -9.59 6.07 4.54
N GLY A 257 -10.11 5.26 5.46
CA GLY A 257 -10.44 3.85 5.24
C GLY A 257 -11.53 3.66 4.18
N GLY A 258 -12.51 4.58 4.13
CA GLY A 258 -13.54 4.63 3.09
C GLY A 258 -12.93 4.79 1.69
N TYR A 259 -11.94 5.67 1.52
CA TYR A 259 -11.21 5.82 0.25
C TYR A 259 -10.44 4.54 -0.12
N ALA A 260 -9.81 3.89 0.85
CA ALA A 260 -9.15 2.61 0.62
C ALA A 260 -10.14 1.54 0.16
N LEU A 261 -11.29 1.45 0.81
CA LEU A 261 -12.35 0.51 0.46
C LEU A 261 -12.94 0.80 -0.92
N ILE A 262 -13.26 2.06 -1.22
CA ILE A 262 -13.81 2.49 -2.50
C ILE A 262 -12.84 2.17 -3.64
N SER A 263 -11.56 2.55 -3.51
CA SER A 263 -10.55 2.30 -4.53
C SER A 263 -10.35 0.80 -4.80
N LEU A 264 -10.29 -0.03 -3.75
CA LEU A 264 -10.20 -1.48 -3.85
C LEU A 264 -11.45 -2.09 -4.49
N THR A 265 -12.63 -1.62 -4.11
CA THR A 265 -13.90 -2.12 -4.67
C THR A 265 -14.00 -1.80 -6.15
N ILE A 266 -13.75 -0.55 -6.55
CA ILE A 266 -13.74 -0.14 -7.96
C ILE A 266 -12.69 -0.94 -8.74
N GLY A 267 -11.47 -1.05 -8.20
CA GLY A 267 -10.39 -1.83 -8.82
C GLY A 267 -10.78 -3.29 -9.02
N THR A 268 -11.38 -3.91 -8.01
CA THR A 268 -11.88 -5.29 -8.09
C THR A 268 -12.98 -5.45 -9.12
N LEU A 269 -13.97 -4.56 -9.15
CA LEU A 269 -15.05 -4.59 -10.15
C LEU A 269 -14.50 -4.46 -11.57
N LEU A 270 -13.52 -3.57 -11.78
CA LEU A 270 -12.87 -3.42 -13.08
C LEU A 270 -12.06 -4.67 -13.47
N LEU A 271 -11.44 -5.36 -12.51
CA LEU A 271 -10.77 -6.63 -12.74
C LEU A 271 -11.77 -7.70 -13.24
N TYR A 272 -12.96 -7.75 -12.65
CA TYR A 272 -13.97 -8.71 -13.09
C TYR A 272 -14.54 -8.38 -14.48
N ARG A 273 -14.72 -7.11 -14.81
CA ARG A 273 -15.33 -6.69 -16.08
C ARG A 273 -14.36 -6.78 -17.27
N ARG A 274 -13.12 -6.29 -17.10
CA ARG A 274 -12.14 -6.14 -18.20
C ARG A 274 -11.49 -7.46 -18.64
N ASP A 275 -11.53 -8.49 -17.80
CA ASP A 275 -10.94 -9.79 -18.13
C ASP A 275 -12.03 -10.84 -18.40
N ALA A 276 -13.27 -10.41 -18.65
CA ALA A 276 -14.39 -11.26 -19.07
C ALA A 276 -14.59 -11.26 -20.59
N ASP A 277 -13.97 -10.30 -21.28
CA ASP A 277 -13.93 -10.18 -22.73
C ASP A 277 -12.57 -10.74 -23.26
#